data_a918a6b9eaf9ff530c8a773899d3f5c2
#
_entry.id   a918a6b9eaf9ff530c8a773899d3f5c2
#
_cell.length_a   1.000
_cell.length_b   1.000
_cell.length_c   1.000
_cell.angle_alpha   90.00
_cell.angle_beta   90.00
_cell.angle_gamma   90.00
#
_symmetry.space_group_name_H-M   'P 1'
#
loop_
_entity.id
_entity.type
_entity.pdbx_description
1 polymer ?
#
loop_
_entity_poly.entity_id
_entity_poly.type
_entity_poly.pdbx_seq_one_letter_code
_entity_poly.pdbx_strand_id
1 'polypeptide(L)'
;MTTFDHGPAAPPSSQVPMRRRSRQIHVGTVPVGGGAPVSVQTMTTTNAAEVDATLRQIAAVTAAGCDIVRVAVPTQDDAAALPAIVAKSPIPVIADIHFQPRYVFAALDAGCAAVRVNPDNIKRFDGRIAEIALAASAAGVPIRIGVNAGSLDARLLAKHGAATPEALVESALWECSLFEDHGFQDLKIAVKHPDPLTVIAANRLLASRCDYPLHLGVTGAGPTLRGAVKSAVAFGILLSEGIGDTLRVSLSADPVEQVTAGCHILASLGLRPRRLEIVSCPGCGGLQVDIHKLAAQVAAAFDGFPHPLRIAVMGCVVNGPGESREADLGVSCGNGKGQIYRHGQVIRTVPESRVVDALLDEALTLISGAAPTPTSTAEPTTKPHPEAPPRHRRGR
;
A
#
# COMPACT_ATOMS: atom_id res chain seq x y z
N MET A 1 8.05 -40.30 -29.49
CA MET A 1 7.04 -39.28 -29.10
C MET A 1 6.88 -39.40 -27.61
N THR A 2 7.62 -38.60 -26.86
CA THR A 2 7.55 -38.53 -25.38
C THR A 2 6.54 -37.45 -25.03
N THR A 3 5.42 -37.84 -24.52
CA THR A 3 4.39 -36.94 -23.94
C THR A 3 4.94 -36.40 -22.62
N PHE A 4 5.24 -35.11 -22.58
CA PHE A 4 5.48 -34.43 -21.30
C PHE A 4 4.16 -34.25 -20.61
N ASP A 5 3.95 -35.04 -19.56
CA ASP A 5 2.84 -34.85 -18.61
C ASP A 5 3.20 -33.64 -17.70
N HIS A 6 2.64 -32.49 -18.05
CA HIS A 6 2.69 -31.34 -17.17
C HIS A 6 1.53 -31.44 -16.21
N GLY A 7 1.75 -32.12 -15.09
CA GLY A 7 0.87 -31.97 -13.93
C GLY A 7 0.65 -30.50 -13.57
N PRO A 8 -0.44 -30.12 -12.89
CA PRO A 8 -0.74 -28.72 -12.56
C PRO A 8 0.44 -28.13 -11.81
N ALA A 9 1.09 -27.14 -12.43
CA ALA A 9 2.16 -26.39 -11.78
C ALA A 9 1.57 -25.78 -10.49
N ALA A 10 2.16 -26.14 -9.35
CA ALA A 10 1.83 -25.47 -8.10
C ALA A 10 2.02 -23.96 -8.31
N PRO A 11 1.09 -23.13 -7.80
CA PRO A 11 1.25 -21.68 -7.90
C PRO A 11 2.61 -21.31 -7.32
N PRO A 12 3.34 -20.35 -7.94
CA PRO A 12 4.63 -19.95 -7.41
C PRO A 12 4.41 -19.58 -5.95
N SER A 13 5.10 -20.30 -5.06
CA SER A 13 5.08 -20.00 -3.63
C SER A 13 5.60 -18.57 -3.51
N SER A 14 4.70 -17.61 -3.29
CA SER A 14 5.06 -16.27 -2.89
C SER A 14 5.71 -16.43 -1.52
N GLN A 15 7.03 -16.62 -1.50
CA GLN A 15 7.77 -16.61 -0.24
C GLN A 15 7.63 -15.18 0.28
N VAL A 16 6.74 -15.01 1.26
CA VAL A 16 6.64 -13.76 2.01
C VAL A 16 8.06 -13.46 2.50
N PRO A 17 8.63 -12.30 2.17
CA PRO A 17 9.99 -11.98 2.56
C PRO A 17 10.17 -12.15 4.07
N MET A 18 11.28 -12.78 4.48
CA MET A 18 11.57 -12.90 5.90
C MET A 18 11.76 -11.49 6.48
N ARG A 19 10.88 -11.11 7.40
CA ARG A 19 10.88 -9.77 7.98
C ARG A 19 12.10 -9.56 8.88
N ARG A 20 12.69 -8.37 8.81
CA ARG A 20 13.70 -7.92 9.75
C ARG A 20 13.20 -8.07 11.19
N ARG A 21 14.00 -8.56 12.08
CA ARG A 21 13.66 -8.55 13.51
C ARG A 21 13.67 -7.11 14.01
N SER A 22 12.51 -6.65 14.41
CA SER A 22 12.30 -5.33 15.06
C SER A 22 11.54 -5.56 16.36
N ARG A 23 11.71 -4.65 17.32
CA ARG A 23 10.83 -4.64 18.50
C ARG A 23 9.41 -4.31 18.07
N GLN A 24 8.43 -4.68 18.88
CA GLN A 24 7.04 -4.36 18.63
C GLN A 24 6.60 -3.20 19.54
N ILE A 25 5.91 -2.25 18.95
CA ILE A 25 5.16 -1.21 19.65
C ILE A 25 3.68 -1.30 19.27
N HIS A 26 2.81 -0.64 20.02
CA HIS A 26 1.39 -0.58 19.72
C HIS A 26 0.96 0.86 19.45
N VAL A 27 0.36 1.09 18.29
CA VAL A 27 -0.30 2.35 17.97
C VAL A 27 -1.81 2.14 18.19
N GLY A 28 -2.27 2.37 19.39
CA GLY A 28 -3.58 1.94 19.85
C GLY A 28 -3.73 0.41 19.70
N THR A 29 -4.70 -0.03 18.92
CA THR A 29 -4.95 -1.47 18.67
C THR A 29 -4.07 -2.06 17.56
N VAL A 30 -3.28 -1.27 16.87
CA VAL A 30 -2.47 -1.71 15.72
C VAL A 30 -1.04 -2.03 16.18
N PRO A 31 -0.61 -3.31 16.13
CA PRO A 31 0.78 -3.69 16.39
C PRO A 31 1.67 -3.24 15.22
N VAL A 32 2.84 -2.69 15.53
CA VAL A 32 3.82 -2.20 14.53
C VAL A 32 5.20 -2.75 14.89
N GLY A 33 5.85 -3.41 13.96
CA GLY A 33 7.09 -4.16 14.21
C GLY A 33 6.85 -5.55 14.79
N GLY A 34 7.91 -6.23 15.22
CA GLY A 34 7.81 -7.57 15.82
C GLY A 34 7.24 -8.65 14.89
N GLY A 35 7.30 -8.45 13.58
CA GLY A 35 6.71 -9.38 12.60
C GLY A 35 5.21 -9.13 12.32
N ALA A 36 4.58 -8.14 12.95
CA ALA A 36 3.20 -7.76 12.65
C ALA A 36 3.01 -7.35 11.18
N PRO A 37 1.81 -7.47 10.60
CA PRO A 37 1.53 -7.02 9.25
C PRO A 37 1.92 -5.56 9.02
N VAL A 38 2.43 -5.23 7.82
CA VAL A 38 2.80 -3.86 7.48
C VAL A 38 1.54 -2.99 7.41
N SER A 39 1.47 -1.96 8.24
CA SER A 39 0.32 -1.07 8.29
C SER A 39 0.43 0.09 7.30
N VAL A 40 -0.69 0.46 6.69
CA VAL A 40 -0.84 1.64 5.82
C VAL A 40 -1.31 2.81 6.65
N GLN A 41 -0.55 3.89 6.59
CA GLN A 41 -0.87 5.14 7.28
C GLN A 41 -1.10 6.26 6.27
N THR A 42 -2.04 7.16 6.56
CA THR A 42 -2.13 8.46 5.86
C THR A 42 -2.27 9.62 6.85
N MET A 43 -2.50 10.79 6.34
CA MET A 43 -2.68 12.01 7.12
C MET A 43 -3.88 12.78 6.58
N THR A 44 -4.69 13.33 7.45
CA THR A 44 -5.77 14.23 7.08
C THR A 44 -5.20 15.52 6.47
N THR A 45 -5.96 16.13 5.59
CA THR A 45 -5.68 17.46 4.99
C THR A 45 -6.63 18.53 5.53
N THR A 46 -7.63 18.12 6.28
CA THR A 46 -8.56 19.01 6.99
C THR A 46 -7.89 19.66 8.18
N ASN A 47 -8.37 20.83 8.58
CA ASN A 47 -8.02 21.43 9.86
C ASN A 47 -8.64 20.59 11.00
N ALA A 48 -7.86 20.21 12.00
CA ALA A 48 -8.35 19.38 13.11
C ALA A 48 -9.47 20.05 13.90
N ALA A 49 -9.47 21.38 14.03
CA ALA A 49 -10.54 22.15 14.64
C ALA A 49 -11.90 21.94 13.95
N GLU A 50 -11.89 21.55 12.67
CA GLU A 50 -13.09 21.16 11.92
C GLU A 50 -13.40 19.67 12.12
N VAL A 51 -13.83 19.29 13.34
CA VAL A 51 -13.99 17.91 13.78
C VAL A 51 -14.79 17.06 12.80
N ASP A 52 -15.96 17.53 12.35
CA ASP A 52 -16.82 16.74 11.46
C ASP A 52 -16.20 16.53 10.07
N ALA A 53 -15.51 17.53 9.51
CA ALA A 53 -14.81 17.39 8.26
C ALA A 53 -13.66 16.39 8.39
N THR A 54 -12.89 16.47 9.47
CA THR A 54 -11.80 15.54 9.79
C THR A 54 -12.31 14.11 9.97
N LEU A 55 -13.41 13.91 10.67
CA LEU A 55 -14.01 12.57 10.86
C LEU A 55 -14.54 11.98 9.54
N ARG A 56 -15.15 12.79 8.68
CA ARG A 56 -15.56 12.31 7.33
C ARG A 56 -14.36 11.86 6.51
N GLN A 57 -13.27 12.61 6.55
CA GLN A 57 -12.04 12.21 5.84
C GLN A 57 -11.41 10.95 6.46
N ILE A 58 -11.40 10.80 7.78
CA ILE A 58 -10.96 9.59 8.47
C ILE A 58 -11.81 8.38 8.05
N ALA A 59 -13.14 8.52 7.99
CA ALA A 59 -14.02 7.46 7.53
C ALA A 59 -13.72 7.04 6.09
N ALA A 60 -13.50 8.00 5.18
CA ALA A 60 -13.16 7.73 3.79
C ALA A 60 -11.83 6.98 3.64
N VAL A 61 -10.77 7.41 4.33
CA VAL A 61 -9.48 6.72 4.29
C VAL A 61 -9.54 5.34 4.95
N THR A 62 -10.36 5.17 5.99
CA THR A 62 -10.58 3.86 6.62
C THR A 62 -11.23 2.88 5.65
N ALA A 63 -12.26 3.33 4.93
CA ALA A 63 -12.92 2.51 3.89
C ALA A 63 -11.96 2.10 2.79
N ALA A 64 -11.00 2.98 2.42
CA ALA A 64 -9.94 2.67 1.47
C ALA A 64 -8.90 1.66 2.01
N GLY A 65 -8.89 1.40 3.31
CA GLY A 65 -8.00 0.42 3.96
C GLY A 65 -6.84 1.03 4.73
N CYS A 66 -6.97 2.27 5.20
CA CYS A 66 -6.04 2.87 6.15
C CYS A 66 -6.11 2.17 7.50
N ASP A 67 -4.96 1.85 8.08
CA ASP A 67 -4.87 1.20 9.39
C ASP A 67 -4.65 2.21 10.51
N ILE A 68 -4.01 3.34 10.23
CA ILE A 68 -3.64 4.39 11.21
C ILE A 68 -3.75 5.74 10.52
N VAL A 69 -4.38 6.71 11.15
CA VAL A 69 -4.46 8.08 10.63
C VAL A 69 -3.64 9.05 11.47
N ARG A 70 -3.04 10.06 10.81
CA ARG A 70 -2.32 11.14 11.46
C ARG A 70 -3.05 12.45 11.25
N VAL A 71 -3.19 13.24 12.31
CA VAL A 71 -3.85 14.55 12.34
C VAL A 71 -2.83 15.60 12.75
N ALA A 72 -2.71 16.68 11.99
CA ALA A 72 -1.82 17.79 12.34
C ALA A 72 -2.41 18.63 13.48
N VAL A 73 -1.55 19.09 14.40
CA VAL A 73 -1.95 19.89 15.57
C VAL A 73 -1.08 21.15 15.66
N PRO A 74 -1.26 22.11 14.74
CA PRO A 74 -0.47 23.33 14.72
C PRO A 74 -0.94 24.38 15.76
N THR A 75 -2.21 24.36 16.14
CA THR A 75 -2.84 25.38 17.01
C THR A 75 -3.44 24.79 18.29
N GLN A 76 -3.86 25.68 19.17
CA GLN A 76 -4.55 25.28 20.40
C GLN A 76 -5.96 24.73 20.11
N ASP A 77 -6.65 25.29 19.12
CA ASP A 77 -7.98 24.83 18.72
C ASP A 77 -7.92 23.40 18.15
N ASP A 78 -6.86 23.10 17.38
CA ASP A 78 -6.61 21.73 16.90
C ASP A 78 -6.37 20.77 18.07
N ALA A 79 -5.59 21.18 19.07
CA ALA A 79 -5.34 20.37 20.26
C ALA A 79 -6.63 20.14 21.06
N ALA A 80 -7.47 21.16 21.19
CA ALA A 80 -8.77 21.08 21.88
C ALA A 80 -9.78 20.17 21.15
N ALA A 81 -9.63 19.98 19.84
CA ALA A 81 -10.48 19.11 19.01
C ALA A 81 -10.11 17.62 19.12
N LEU A 82 -8.90 17.28 19.54
CA LEU A 82 -8.40 15.90 19.58
C LEU A 82 -9.30 14.93 20.36
N PRO A 83 -9.83 15.26 21.57
CA PRO A 83 -10.67 14.31 22.29
C PRO A 83 -11.90 13.87 21.49
N ALA A 84 -12.55 14.81 20.79
CA ALA A 84 -13.73 14.52 19.98
C ALA A 84 -13.39 13.68 18.74
N ILE A 85 -12.23 13.92 18.12
CA ILE A 85 -11.75 13.14 16.97
C ILE A 85 -11.37 11.73 17.40
N VAL A 86 -10.59 11.58 18.47
CA VAL A 86 -10.12 10.28 18.97
C VAL A 86 -11.31 9.40 19.39
N ALA A 87 -12.28 9.97 20.13
CA ALA A 87 -13.44 9.23 20.59
C ALA A 87 -14.34 8.66 19.49
N LYS A 88 -14.35 9.30 18.31
CA LYS A 88 -15.22 8.91 17.18
C LYS A 88 -14.46 8.26 16.00
N SER A 89 -13.14 8.28 16.03
CA SER A 89 -12.34 7.69 14.96
C SER A 89 -12.43 6.16 14.98
N PRO A 90 -12.73 5.49 13.85
CA PRO A 90 -12.75 4.03 13.74
C PRO A 90 -11.34 3.40 13.74
N ILE A 91 -10.29 4.19 13.57
CA ILE A 91 -8.89 3.75 13.53
C ILE A 91 -8.02 4.61 14.45
N PRO A 92 -6.88 4.10 14.94
CA PRO A 92 -5.97 4.85 15.80
C PRO A 92 -5.54 6.19 15.22
N VAL A 93 -5.56 7.23 16.02
CA VAL A 93 -5.18 8.61 15.67
C VAL A 93 -3.80 8.92 16.22
N ILE A 94 -2.90 9.40 15.36
CA ILE A 94 -1.59 9.95 15.73
C ILE A 94 -1.66 11.47 15.69
N ALA A 95 -1.26 12.14 16.75
CA ALA A 95 -1.06 13.58 16.75
C ALA A 95 0.29 13.95 16.13
N ASP A 96 0.27 14.85 15.12
CA ASP A 96 1.47 15.35 14.45
C ASP A 96 1.83 16.73 14.97
N ILE A 97 2.81 16.79 15.86
CA ILE A 97 3.19 18.00 16.59
C ILE A 97 4.50 18.58 16.03
N HIS A 98 4.41 19.81 15.54
CA HIS A 98 5.52 20.46 14.86
C HIS A 98 6.28 21.44 15.75
N PHE A 99 5.59 22.27 16.57
CA PHE A 99 6.24 23.46 17.13
C PHE A 99 6.09 23.64 18.66
N GLN A 100 5.07 23.03 19.28
CA GLN A 100 4.72 23.35 20.66
C GLN A 100 4.68 22.09 21.54
N PRO A 101 5.66 21.94 22.48
CA PRO A 101 5.71 20.77 23.37
C PRO A 101 4.43 20.51 24.15
N ARG A 102 3.73 21.59 24.53
CA ARG A 102 2.46 21.50 25.30
C ARG A 102 1.38 20.67 24.58
N TYR A 103 1.39 20.63 23.25
CA TYR A 103 0.42 19.84 22.49
C TYR A 103 0.71 18.34 22.53
N VAL A 104 1.92 17.91 22.92
CA VAL A 104 2.20 16.52 23.20
C VAL A 104 1.36 16.04 24.38
N PHE A 105 1.36 16.81 25.48
CA PHE A 105 0.56 16.47 26.67
C PHE A 105 -0.93 16.49 26.36
N ALA A 106 -1.42 17.50 25.64
CA ALA A 106 -2.82 17.55 25.21
C ALA A 106 -3.19 16.35 24.33
N ALA A 107 -2.30 15.87 23.47
CA ALA A 107 -2.54 14.68 22.65
C ALA A 107 -2.57 13.39 23.49
N LEU A 108 -1.70 13.27 24.51
CA LEU A 108 -1.71 12.14 25.45
C LEU A 108 -3.00 12.13 26.26
N ASP A 109 -3.40 13.28 26.81
CA ASP A 109 -4.64 13.46 27.60
C ASP A 109 -5.89 13.17 26.74
N ALA A 110 -5.86 13.50 25.44
CA ALA A 110 -6.92 13.19 24.49
C ALA A 110 -7.01 11.70 24.11
N GLY A 111 -6.06 10.87 24.52
CA GLY A 111 -6.02 9.46 24.18
C GLY A 111 -5.51 9.17 22.76
N CYS A 112 -4.70 10.05 22.18
CA CYS A 112 -4.05 9.77 20.89
C CYS A 112 -3.18 8.51 21.00
N ALA A 113 -3.25 7.67 19.98
CA ALA A 113 -2.58 6.36 19.95
C ALA A 113 -1.06 6.44 19.75
N ALA A 114 -0.55 7.55 19.26
CA ALA A 114 0.87 7.86 19.18
C ALA A 114 1.05 9.36 18.97
N VAL A 115 2.27 9.85 19.20
CA VAL A 115 2.65 11.24 18.92
C VAL A 115 3.82 11.23 17.93
N ARG A 116 3.75 12.11 16.93
CA ARG A 116 4.90 12.38 16.07
C ARG A 116 5.53 13.71 16.44
N VAL A 117 6.80 13.69 16.71
CA VAL A 117 7.62 14.88 16.92
C VAL A 117 8.59 15.09 15.75
N ASN A 118 8.93 16.36 15.47
CA ASN A 118 9.83 16.70 14.39
C ASN A 118 11.18 17.15 14.97
N PRO A 119 12.31 16.66 14.42
CA PRO A 119 13.67 16.95 14.89
C PRO A 119 14.02 18.42 14.99
N ASP A 120 13.67 19.22 13.98
CA ASP A 120 13.91 20.68 13.99
C ASP A 120 13.34 21.38 15.22
N ASN A 121 12.41 20.72 15.88
CA ASN A 121 11.71 21.23 17.04
C ASN A 121 12.25 20.62 18.34
N ILE A 122 13.04 19.55 18.27
CA ILE A 122 13.65 18.93 19.46
C ILE A 122 14.49 19.93 20.22
N LYS A 123 15.21 20.84 19.57
CA LYS A 123 15.88 21.96 20.26
C LYS A 123 14.94 22.82 21.11
N ARG A 124 13.67 22.93 20.70
CA ARG A 124 12.62 23.61 21.50
C ARG A 124 12.04 22.71 22.57
N PHE A 125 12.27 21.39 22.44
CA PHE A 125 11.83 20.36 23.38
C PHE A 125 12.92 19.96 24.38
N ASP A 126 14.20 20.36 24.18
CA ASP A 126 15.35 19.91 24.97
C ASP A 126 15.11 19.95 26.48
N GLY A 127 14.52 21.04 27.01
CA GLY A 127 14.17 21.13 28.43
C GLY A 127 12.96 20.30 28.87
N ARG A 128 12.27 19.59 27.95
CA ARG A 128 11.04 18.87 28.22
C ARG A 128 11.04 17.42 27.73
N ILE A 129 12.13 16.94 27.16
CA ILE A 129 12.19 15.55 26.67
C ILE A 129 11.94 14.57 27.81
N ALA A 130 12.51 14.80 28.98
CA ALA A 130 12.28 13.97 30.16
C ALA A 130 10.80 13.93 30.57
N GLU A 131 10.13 15.07 30.58
CA GLU A 131 8.69 15.16 30.93
C GLU A 131 7.84 14.43 29.87
N ILE A 132 8.17 14.62 28.59
CA ILE A 132 7.46 13.97 27.49
C ILE A 132 7.66 12.45 27.53
N ALA A 133 8.89 11.98 27.73
CA ALA A 133 9.21 10.57 27.85
C ALA A 133 8.45 9.91 29.02
N LEU A 134 8.44 10.59 30.18
CA LEU A 134 7.69 10.12 31.35
C LEU A 134 6.19 10.07 31.09
N ALA A 135 5.61 11.12 30.52
CA ALA A 135 4.19 11.19 30.22
C ALA A 135 3.77 10.16 29.18
N ALA A 136 4.53 10.00 28.11
CA ALA A 136 4.29 9.01 27.08
C ALA A 136 4.41 7.58 27.62
N SER A 137 5.41 7.31 28.49
CA SER A 137 5.56 6.03 29.17
C SER A 137 4.38 5.72 30.07
N ALA A 138 3.93 6.69 30.88
CA ALA A 138 2.79 6.53 31.76
C ALA A 138 1.47 6.28 31.00
N ALA A 139 1.33 6.89 29.82
CA ALA A 139 0.18 6.70 28.93
C ALA A 139 0.29 5.42 28.07
N GLY A 140 1.44 4.75 28.00
CA GLY A 140 1.70 3.64 27.07
C GLY A 140 1.64 4.05 25.59
N VAL A 141 2.00 5.30 25.27
CA VAL A 141 1.87 5.90 23.94
C VAL A 141 3.24 6.01 23.29
N PRO A 142 3.47 5.34 22.13
CA PRO A 142 4.74 5.42 21.44
C PRO A 142 4.96 6.78 20.77
N ILE A 143 6.25 7.13 20.63
CA ILE A 143 6.67 8.36 19.94
C ILE A 143 7.30 8.00 18.59
N ARG A 144 6.92 8.74 17.55
CA ARG A 144 7.56 8.63 16.25
C ARG A 144 8.57 9.75 16.04
N ILE A 145 9.83 9.36 15.86
CA ILE A 145 10.92 10.21 15.38
C ILE A 145 10.83 10.32 13.85
N GLY A 146 10.79 11.54 13.33
CA GLY A 146 10.57 11.74 11.89
C GLY A 146 11.54 12.71 11.25
N VAL A 147 12.62 12.19 10.66
CA VAL A 147 13.67 12.97 9.96
C VAL A 147 13.29 13.13 8.48
N ASN A 148 13.31 14.37 7.99
CA ASN A 148 13.12 14.67 6.58
C ASN A 148 14.35 15.42 6.04
N ALA A 149 14.70 15.20 4.77
CA ALA A 149 15.82 15.89 4.13
C ALA A 149 15.70 17.42 4.19
N GLY A 150 14.47 17.94 4.04
CA GLY A 150 14.21 19.41 4.07
C GLY A 150 14.27 20.04 5.46
N SER A 151 14.36 19.22 6.51
CA SER A 151 14.42 19.68 7.92
C SER A 151 15.54 18.99 8.70
N LEU A 152 16.63 18.65 8.02
CA LEU A 152 17.81 18.09 8.65
C LEU A 152 18.54 19.16 9.48
N ASP A 153 19.04 18.77 10.67
CA ASP A 153 19.82 19.66 11.54
C ASP A 153 20.98 20.32 10.78
N ALA A 154 21.11 21.63 10.93
CA ALA A 154 22.12 22.43 10.22
C ALA A 154 23.59 21.97 10.52
N ARG A 155 23.84 21.41 11.72
CA ARG A 155 25.14 20.83 12.06
C ARG A 155 25.46 19.60 11.23
N LEU A 156 24.46 18.72 11.06
CA LEU A 156 24.61 17.51 10.25
C LEU A 156 24.69 17.85 8.77
N LEU A 157 23.91 18.84 8.33
CA LEU A 157 24.01 19.33 6.96
C LEU A 157 25.40 19.91 6.66
N ALA A 158 26.00 20.70 7.60
CA ALA A 158 27.33 21.19 7.47
C ALA A 158 28.41 20.08 7.50
N LYS A 159 28.24 19.07 8.36
CA LYS A 159 29.15 17.93 8.48
C LYS A 159 29.18 17.05 7.22
N HIS A 160 28.01 16.76 6.63
CA HIS A 160 27.85 15.83 5.51
C HIS A 160 27.75 16.51 4.14
N GLY A 161 27.64 17.85 4.10
CA GLY A 161 27.48 18.64 2.88
C GLY A 161 26.10 18.58 2.22
N ALA A 162 25.31 17.55 2.54
CA ALA A 162 23.95 17.33 2.00
C ALA A 162 23.14 16.42 2.95
N ALA A 163 21.85 16.24 2.65
CA ALA A 163 20.99 15.28 3.34
C ALA A 163 21.26 13.83 2.84
N THR A 164 22.48 13.35 3.07
CA THR A 164 22.90 12.00 2.69
C THR A 164 22.22 10.94 3.54
N PRO A 165 22.20 9.65 3.13
CA PRO A 165 21.72 8.56 3.95
C PRO A 165 22.32 8.55 5.36
N GLU A 166 23.64 8.78 5.47
CA GLU A 166 24.37 8.81 6.73
C GLU A 166 23.91 9.97 7.62
N ALA A 167 23.73 11.16 7.05
CA ALA A 167 23.25 12.33 7.77
C ALA A 167 21.84 12.13 8.33
N LEU A 168 20.96 11.55 7.53
CA LEU A 168 19.58 11.25 7.94
C LEU A 168 19.51 10.21 9.05
N VAL A 169 20.35 9.18 8.96
CA VAL A 169 20.43 8.11 9.98
C VAL A 169 21.08 8.62 11.27
N GLU A 170 22.14 9.41 11.16
CA GLU A 170 22.80 10.02 12.32
C GLU A 170 21.82 10.92 13.09
N SER A 171 21.03 11.74 12.38
CA SER A 171 19.97 12.56 12.98
C SER A 171 18.95 11.70 13.73
N ALA A 172 18.44 10.66 13.07
CA ALA A 172 17.42 9.82 13.65
C ALA A 172 17.88 9.08 14.91
N LEU A 173 19.08 8.53 14.90
CA LEU A 173 19.64 7.82 16.05
C LEU A 173 19.99 8.77 17.20
N TRP A 174 20.51 9.95 16.88
CA TRP A 174 20.74 10.97 17.91
C TRP A 174 19.45 11.39 18.61
N GLU A 175 18.36 11.56 17.86
CA GLU A 175 17.07 11.90 18.45
C GLU A 175 16.48 10.75 19.29
N CYS A 176 16.68 9.51 18.88
CA CYS A 176 16.29 8.35 19.68
C CYS A 176 17.07 8.35 21.01
N SER A 177 18.40 8.63 21.00
CA SER A 177 19.19 8.65 22.22
C SER A 177 18.70 9.65 23.25
N LEU A 178 18.13 10.79 22.83
CA LEU A 178 17.57 11.77 23.74
C LEU A 178 16.39 11.19 24.58
N PHE A 179 15.61 10.28 24.01
CA PHE A 179 14.53 9.58 24.73
C PHE A 179 15.06 8.38 25.50
N GLU A 180 16.05 7.66 24.94
CA GLU A 180 16.70 6.51 25.57
C GLU A 180 17.40 6.90 26.88
N ASP A 181 18.02 8.09 26.94
CA ASP A 181 18.65 8.66 28.12
C ASP A 181 17.66 8.84 29.30
N HIS A 182 16.36 8.88 29.00
CA HIS A 182 15.27 8.91 29.98
C HIS A 182 14.53 7.57 30.12
N GLY A 183 15.11 6.46 29.61
CA GLY A 183 14.56 5.13 29.70
C GLY A 183 13.37 4.85 28.78
N PHE A 184 13.03 5.77 27.85
CA PHE A 184 11.91 5.61 26.92
C PHE A 184 12.36 4.95 25.62
N GLN A 185 11.74 3.81 25.28
CA GLN A 185 12.14 3.01 24.13
C GLN A 185 10.97 2.63 23.20
N ASP A 186 9.76 3.09 23.46
CA ASP A 186 8.62 2.86 22.58
C ASP A 186 8.65 3.85 21.40
N LEU A 187 9.72 3.71 20.60
CA LEU A 187 10.03 4.59 19.49
C LEU A 187 9.76 3.90 18.14
N LYS A 188 9.35 4.70 17.16
CA LYS A 188 9.26 4.36 15.75
C LYS A 188 10.00 5.41 14.93
N ILE A 189 10.78 4.98 13.94
CA ILE A 189 11.64 5.89 13.18
C ILE A 189 11.14 6.02 11.74
N ALA A 190 11.21 7.25 11.20
CA ALA A 190 11.00 7.53 9.80
C ALA A 190 12.10 8.43 9.27
N VAL A 191 12.86 7.98 8.30
CA VAL A 191 13.79 8.79 7.51
C VAL A 191 13.26 8.95 6.11
N LYS A 192 13.18 10.19 5.60
CA LYS A 192 12.52 10.51 4.34
C LYS A 192 13.35 11.44 3.48
N HIS A 193 13.34 11.16 2.19
CA HIS A 193 13.99 11.95 1.16
C HIS A 193 13.11 11.99 -0.12
N PRO A 194 13.19 13.04 -0.97
CA PRO A 194 12.46 13.05 -2.26
C PRO A 194 13.03 12.06 -3.30
N ASP A 195 14.29 11.64 -3.15
CA ASP A 195 14.92 10.63 -4.01
C ASP A 195 14.72 9.22 -3.41
N PRO A 196 14.12 8.27 -4.18
CA PRO A 196 13.90 6.90 -3.74
C PRO A 196 15.18 6.13 -3.36
N LEU A 197 16.27 6.34 -4.10
CA LEU A 197 17.52 5.62 -3.84
C LEU A 197 18.14 6.03 -2.51
N THR A 198 18.09 7.32 -2.17
CA THR A 198 18.49 7.83 -0.86
C THR A 198 17.62 7.27 0.27
N VAL A 199 16.29 7.15 0.05
CA VAL A 199 15.38 6.51 1.02
C VAL A 199 15.76 5.04 1.24
N ILE A 200 16.06 4.30 0.18
CA ILE A 200 16.48 2.90 0.27
C ILE A 200 17.77 2.78 1.06
N ALA A 201 18.79 3.54 0.68
CA ALA A 201 20.10 3.50 1.34
C ALA A 201 20.00 3.87 2.84
N ALA A 202 19.25 4.93 3.16
CA ALA A 202 19.06 5.37 4.55
C ALA A 202 18.32 4.32 5.40
N ASN A 203 17.24 3.72 4.87
CA ASN A 203 16.50 2.70 5.62
C ASN A 203 17.27 1.38 5.76
N ARG A 204 18.07 0.96 4.77
CA ARG A 204 19.00 -0.17 4.91
C ARG A 204 20.02 0.08 6.01
N LEU A 205 20.63 1.26 6.00
CA LEU A 205 21.62 1.64 7.01
C LEU A 205 20.98 1.71 8.40
N LEU A 206 19.79 2.29 8.53
CA LEU A 206 19.07 2.38 9.79
C LEU A 206 18.69 0.97 10.29
N ALA A 207 18.21 0.11 9.40
CA ALA A 207 17.84 -1.28 9.71
C ALA A 207 19.01 -2.12 10.24
N SER A 208 20.26 -1.79 9.87
CA SER A 208 21.46 -2.45 10.36
C SER A 208 21.98 -1.90 11.70
N ARG A 209 21.48 -0.73 12.14
CA ARG A 209 21.99 -0.03 13.34
C ARG A 209 21.05 -0.03 14.53
N CYS A 210 19.77 -0.31 14.34
CA CYS A 210 18.79 -0.35 15.42
C CYS A 210 17.70 -1.40 15.15
N ASP A 211 16.92 -1.74 16.17
CA ASP A 211 15.80 -2.67 16.10
C ASP A 211 14.43 -1.97 16.20
N TYR A 212 14.39 -0.65 16.18
CA TYR A 212 13.13 0.12 16.17
C TYR A 212 12.30 -0.16 14.91
N PRO A 213 10.95 -0.19 15.01
CA PRO A 213 10.08 -0.23 13.85
C PRO A 213 10.32 0.93 12.90
N LEU A 214 10.32 0.65 11.60
CA LEU A 214 10.61 1.64 10.56
C LEU A 214 9.34 2.02 9.80
N HIS A 215 9.10 3.33 9.69
CA HIS A 215 8.03 3.90 8.89
C HIS A 215 8.60 4.40 7.55
N LEU A 216 8.21 3.71 6.47
CA LEU A 216 8.65 4.05 5.14
C LEU A 216 7.88 5.23 4.54
N GLY A 217 8.58 6.10 3.85
CA GLY A 217 7.98 7.23 3.14
C GLY A 217 8.95 7.93 2.21
N VAL A 218 8.48 8.29 1.02
CA VAL A 218 9.15 9.22 0.10
C VAL A 218 8.49 10.58 0.28
N THR A 219 9.25 11.63 0.59
CA THR A 219 8.71 12.99 0.76
C THR A 219 8.78 13.75 -0.55
N GLY A 220 7.85 14.70 -0.78
CA GLY A 220 7.85 15.49 -2.01
C GLY A 220 7.77 14.64 -3.29
N ALA A 221 7.05 13.52 -3.24
CA ALA A 221 7.01 12.57 -4.33
C ALA A 221 6.31 13.12 -5.59
N GLY A 222 5.43 14.12 -5.44
CA GLY A 222 4.76 14.82 -6.54
C GLY A 222 3.36 14.29 -6.87
N PRO A 223 2.85 14.56 -8.09
CA PRO A 223 1.53 14.13 -8.54
C PRO A 223 1.37 12.60 -8.51
N THR A 224 0.13 12.12 -8.53
CA THR A 224 -0.28 10.74 -8.26
C THR A 224 0.58 9.70 -8.96
N LEU A 225 0.68 9.73 -10.29
CA LEU A 225 1.44 8.70 -11.03
C LEU A 225 2.93 8.71 -10.67
N ARG A 226 3.59 9.87 -10.73
CA ARG A 226 5.02 9.98 -10.44
C ARG A 226 5.32 9.63 -8.99
N GLY A 227 4.50 10.10 -8.07
CA GLY A 227 4.66 9.85 -6.64
C GLY A 227 4.41 8.39 -6.28
N ALA A 228 3.41 7.75 -6.88
CA ALA A 228 3.13 6.33 -6.70
C ALA A 228 4.31 5.46 -7.21
N VAL A 229 4.86 5.77 -8.40
CA VAL A 229 6.02 5.07 -8.96
C VAL A 229 7.24 5.20 -8.04
N LYS A 230 7.58 6.41 -7.57
CA LYS A 230 8.69 6.62 -6.63
C LYS A 230 8.51 5.83 -5.33
N SER A 231 7.31 5.85 -4.79
CA SER A 231 6.98 5.13 -3.56
C SER A 231 7.03 3.62 -3.78
N ALA A 232 6.49 3.12 -4.89
CA ALA A 232 6.51 1.70 -5.25
C ALA A 232 7.93 1.16 -5.41
N VAL A 233 8.83 1.93 -6.04
CA VAL A 233 10.25 1.57 -6.18
C VAL A 233 10.91 1.46 -4.81
N ALA A 234 10.80 2.50 -3.97
CA ALA A 234 11.45 2.51 -2.66
C ALA A 234 10.89 1.43 -1.74
N PHE A 235 9.56 1.32 -1.64
CA PHE A 235 8.89 0.38 -0.73
C PHE A 235 8.99 -1.05 -1.25
N GLY A 236 8.91 -1.25 -2.58
CA GLY A 236 9.06 -2.57 -3.19
C GLY A 236 10.40 -3.20 -2.86
N ILE A 237 11.49 -2.45 -3.00
CA ILE A 237 12.84 -2.93 -2.68
C ILE A 237 12.97 -3.18 -1.17
N LEU A 238 12.64 -2.21 -0.31
CA LEU A 238 12.80 -2.35 1.13
C LEU A 238 11.94 -3.46 1.72
N LEU A 239 10.67 -3.53 1.34
CA LEU A 239 9.75 -4.54 1.85
C LEU A 239 10.11 -5.95 1.35
N SER A 240 10.63 -6.10 0.13
CA SER A 240 11.14 -7.40 -0.36
C SER A 240 12.38 -7.87 0.39
N GLU A 241 13.12 -6.95 1.00
CA GLU A 241 14.25 -7.23 1.91
C GLU A 241 13.80 -7.40 3.38
N GLY A 242 12.50 -7.35 3.65
CA GLY A 242 11.93 -7.44 5.00
C GLY A 242 12.05 -6.16 5.82
N ILE A 243 12.44 -5.03 5.22
CA ILE A 243 12.65 -3.74 5.90
C ILE A 243 11.40 -2.86 5.75
N GLY A 244 10.85 -2.40 6.87
CA GLY A 244 9.69 -1.51 6.94
C GLY A 244 8.50 -2.16 7.66
N ASP A 245 7.93 -1.47 8.63
CA ASP A 245 6.88 -1.97 9.52
C ASP A 245 5.55 -1.21 9.34
N THR A 246 5.62 -0.01 8.82
CA THR A 246 4.48 0.81 8.41
C THR A 246 4.90 1.72 7.25
N LEU A 247 3.96 2.14 6.42
CA LEU A 247 4.24 2.99 5.28
C LEU A 247 3.23 4.12 5.10
N ARG A 248 3.67 5.20 4.42
CA ARG A 248 2.80 6.22 3.88
C ARG A 248 3.25 6.61 2.47
N VAL A 249 2.38 6.46 1.49
CA VAL A 249 2.55 7.07 0.17
C VAL A 249 2.17 8.55 0.29
N SER A 250 3.07 9.45 -0.10
CA SER A 250 2.84 10.91 -0.04
C SER A 250 2.65 11.44 -1.45
N LEU A 251 1.42 11.81 -1.81
CA LEU A 251 1.05 12.34 -3.11
C LEU A 251 0.46 13.74 -2.96
N SER A 252 0.59 14.57 -3.99
CA SER A 252 -0.19 15.79 -4.14
C SER A 252 -1.58 15.44 -4.69
N ALA A 253 -2.36 14.67 -3.89
CA ALA A 253 -3.66 14.11 -4.23
C ALA A 253 -4.48 13.83 -2.96
N ASP A 254 -5.72 13.42 -3.13
CA ASP A 254 -6.61 13.05 -2.03
C ASP A 254 -5.97 11.95 -1.14
N PRO A 255 -6.11 12.02 0.19
CA PRO A 255 -5.61 10.99 1.10
C PRO A 255 -6.10 9.58 0.81
N VAL A 256 -7.28 9.41 0.22
CA VAL A 256 -7.81 8.12 -0.24
C VAL A 256 -6.92 7.50 -1.31
N GLU A 257 -6.46 8.30 -2.30
CA GLU A 257 -5.53 7.83 -3.33
C GLU A 257 -4.18 7.39 -2.72
N GLN A 258 -3.69 8.11 -1.69
CA GLN A 258 -2.47 7.76 -0.98
C GLN A 258 -2.59 6.38 -0.30
N VAL A 259 -3.72 6.11 0.34
CA VAL A 259 -4.01 4.82 1.00
C VAL A 259 -4.14 3.72 -0.03
N THR A 260 -4.91 3.95 -1.09
CA THR A 260 -5.12 2.99 -2.18
C THR A 260 -3.78 2.56 -2.79
N ALA A 261 -2.92 3.53 -3.13
CA ALA A 261 -1.58 3.22 -3.64
C ALA A 261 -0.75 2.39 -2.65
N GLY A 262 -0.78 2.71 -1.35
CA GLY A 262 -0.11 1.95 -0.30
C GLY A 262 -0.62 0.51 -0.19
N CYS A 263 -1.93 0.32 -0.23
CA CYS A 263 -2.57 -1.01 -0.22
C CYS A 263 -2.19 -1.82 -1.47
N HIS A 264 -2.16 -1.20 -2.65
CA HIS A 264 -1.74 -1.86 -3.88
C HIS A 264 -0.28 -2.30 -3.85
N ILE A 265 0.63 -1.47 -3.32
CA ILE A 265 2.04 -1.85 -3.14
C ILE A 265 2.16 -3.08 -2.25
N LEU A 266 1.49 -3.11 -1.10
CA LEU A 266 1.52 -4.26 -0.19
C LEU A 266 0.89 -5.51 -0.80
N ALA A 267 -0.23 -5.37 -1.50
CA ALA A 267 -0.90 -6.48 -2.18
C ALA A 267 -0.03 -7.07 -3.30
N SER A 268 0.68 -6.23 -4.07
CA SER A 268 1.60 -6.65 -5.13
C SER A 268 2.80 -7.45 -4.59
N LEU A 269 3.18 -7.22 -3.32
CA LEU A 269 4.25 -7.94 -2.63
C LEU A 269 3.74 -9.15 -1.82
N GLY A 270 2.43 -9.44 -1.84
CA GLY A 270 1.83 -10.49 -1.02
C GLY A 270 1.82 -10.19 0.49
N LEU A 271 2.08 -8.94 0.90
CA LEU A 271 2.13 -8.49 2.30
C LEU A 271 0.76 -8.05 2.85
N ARG A 272 -0.24 -7.97 1.98
CA ARG A 272 -1.63 -7.68 2.31
C ARG A 272 -2.54 -8.53 1.40
N PRO A 273 -3.68 -9.03 1.89
CA PRO A 273 -4.64 -9.69 1.03
C PRO A 273 -5.01 -8.80 -0.15
N ARG A 274 -5.03 -9.37 -1.34
CA ARG A 274 -5.57 -8.68 -2.53
C ARG A 274 -7.06 -8.48 -2.28
N ARG A 275 -7.57 -7.31 -2.60
CA ARG A 275 -9.02 -7.08 -2.66
C ARG A 275 -9.52 -7.52 -4.05
N LEU A 276 -9.78 -6.58 -4.92
CA LEU A 276 -10.07 -6.81 -6.33
C LEU A 276 -8.78 -6.56 -7.13
N GLU A 277 -8.40 -7.49 -7.98
CA GLU A 277 -7.30 -7.31 -8.94
C GLU A 277 -7.85 -7.53 -10.35
N ILE A 278 -7.77 -6.51 -11.19
CA ILE A 278 -8.11 -6.61 -12.60
C ILE A 278 -6.80 -6.67 -13.40
N VAL A 279 -6.59 -7.80 -14.05
CA VAL A 279 -5.48 -8.01 -14.98
C VAL A 279 -6.03 -7.81 -16.38
N SER A 280 -5.50 -6.85 -17.12
CA SER A 280 -5.92 -6.61 -18.49
C SER A 280 -4.73 -6.60 -19.45
N CYS A 281 -4.93 -7.06 -20.68
CA CYS A 281 -3.88 -6.98 -21.67
C CYS A 281 -3.65 -5.50 -22.08
N PRO A 282 -2.39 -5.11 -22.39
CA PRO A 282 -2.07 -3.72 -22.74
C PRO A 282 -2.62 -3.30 -24.12
N GLY A 283 -3.16 -4.25 -24.87
CA GLY A 283 -3.58 -4.03 -26.24
C GLY A 283 -2.46 -4.27 -27.26
N CYS A 284 -2.83 -4.82 -28.40
CA CYS A 284 -1.93 -5.02 -29.56
C CYS A 284 -2.75 -4.96 -30.86
N GLY A 285 -2.10 -5.07 -32.03
CA GLY A 285 -2.79 -5.07 -33.32
C GLY A 285 -3.78 -6.24 -33.55
N GLY A 286 -3.82 -7.22 -32.64
CA GLY A 286 -4.79 -8.32 -32.64
C GLY A 286 -6.06 -8.08 -31.83
N LEU A 287 -6.25 -6.88 -31.26
CA LEU A 287 -7.46 -6.53 -30.51
C LEU A 287 -8.70 -6.62 -31.40
N GLN A 288 -9.77 -7.17 -30.84
CA GLN A 288 -11.08 -7.26 -31.47
C GLN A 288 -12.16 -6.48 -30.69
N VAL A 289 -11.75 -5.81 -29.62
CA VAL A 289 -12.59 -5.01 -28.72
C VAL A 289 -11.80 -3.84 -28.16
N ASP A 290 -12.46 -2.79 -27.76
CA ASP A 290 -11.86 -1.70 -26.98
C ASP A 290 -11.56 -2.20 -25.55
N ILE A 291 -10.36 -2.78 -25.38
CA ILE A 291 -9.93 -3.38 -24.12
C ILE A 291 -9.84 -2.37 -22.98
N HIS A 292 -9.46 -1.12 -23.29
CA HIS A 292 -9.34 -0.07 -22.29
C HIS A 292 -10.71 0.29 -21.71
N LYS A 293 -11.70 0.44 -22.60
CA LYS A 293 -13.09 0.70 -22.22
C LYS A 293 -13.66 -0.48 -21.41
N LEU A 294 -13.47 -1.70 -21.89
CA LEU A 294 -13.96 -2.90 -21.23
C LEU A 294 -13.35 -3.07 -19.82
N ALA A 295 -12.04 -2.93 -19.69
CA ALA A 295 -11.35 -3.00 -18.38
C ALA A 295 -11.85 -1.92 -17.41
N ALA A 296 -12.05 -0.70 -17.90
CA ALA A 296 -12.63 0.39 -17.09
C ALA A 296 -14.07 0.10 -16.66
N GLN A 297 -14.89 -0.48 -17.53
CA GLN A 297 -16.27 -0.88 -17.20
C GLN A 297 -16.29 -2.01 -16.16
N VAL A 298 -15.42 -3.02 -16.30
CA VAL A 298 -15.28 -4.07 -15.31
C VAL A 298 -14.83 -3.49 -13.97
N ALA A 299 -13.82 -2.61 -13.97
CA ALA A 299 -13.33 -1.96 -12.75
C ALA A 299 -14.45 -1.19 -12.04
N ALA A 300 -15.23 -0.41 -12.79
CA ALA A 300 -16.35 0.36 -12.23
C ALA A 300 -17.49 -0.53 -11.70
N ALA A 301 -17.80 -1.63 -12.39
CA ALA A 301 -18.84 -2.56 -11.98
C ALA A 301 -18.49 -3.34 -10.71
N PHE A 302 -17.21 -3.58 -10.47
CA PHE A 302 -16.71 -4.28 -9.30
C PHE A 302 -16.19 -3.33 -8.19
N ASP A 303 -16.38 -2.02 -8.35
CA ASP A 303 -16.01 -1.06 -7.31
C ASP A 303 -16.77 -1.36 -6.02
N GLY A 304 -16.03 -1.42 -4.90
CA GLY A 304 -16.60 -1.80 -3.61
C GLY A 304 -16.99 -3.28 -3.45
N PHE A 305 -16.63 -4.16 -4.39
CA PHE A 305 -16.92 -5.59 -4.28
C PHE A 305 -16.28 -6.18 -3.00
N PRO A 306 -17.06 -6.86 -2.13
CA PRO A 306 -16.64 -7.14 -0.76
C PRO A 306 -15.63 -8.29 -0.63
N HIS A 307 -15.42 -9.08 -1.68
CA HIS A 307 -14.58 -10.27 -1.64
C HIS A 307 -13.32 -10.11 -2.51
N PRO A 308 -12.18 -10.71 -2.12
CA PRO A 308 -11.00 -10.74 -2.95
C PRO A 308 -11.27 -11.54 -4.23
N LEU A 309 -11.02 -10.94 -5.39
CA LEU A 309 -11.13 -11.59 -6.70
C LEU A 309 -10.02 -11.11 -7.62
N ARG A 310 -9.48 -12.03 -8.40
CA ARG A 310 -8.61 -11.72 -9.53
C ARG A 310 -9.39 -11.95 -10.82
N ILE A 311 -9.58 -10.89 -11.61
CA ILE A 311 -10.36 -10.93 -12.86
C ILE A 311 -9.42 -10.62 -14.03
N ALA A 312 -9.32 -11.54 -14.99
CA ALA A 312 -8.55 -11.35 -16.22
C ALA A 312 -9.46 -10.80 -17.33
N VAL A 313 -9.12 -9.64 -17.90
CA VAL A 313 -9.86 -9.01 -19.02
C VAL A 313 -8.98 -8.97 -20.24
N MET A 314 -9.24 -9.84 -21.22
CA MET A 314 -8.40 -10.03 -22.39
C MET A 314 -9.13 -9.65 -23.68
N GLY A 315 -8.47 -8.84 -24.52
CA GLY A 315 -9.03 -8.31 -25.77
C GLY A 315 -8.94 -9.26 -26.95
N CYS A 316 -8.41 -10.48 -26.78
CA CYS A 316 -8.34 -11.49 -27.83
C CYS A 316 -8.31 -12.90 -27.23
N VAL A 317 -8.55 -13.89 -28.08
CA VAL A 317 -8.57 -15.31 -27.68
C VAL A 317 -7.19 -15.95 -27.58
N VAL A 318 -6.12 -15.25 -27.92
CA VAL A 318 -4.75 -15.81 -27.94
C VAL A 318 -4.22 -15.98 -26.52
N ASN A 319 -4.20 -14.90 -25.74
CA ASN A 319 -3.73 -14.92 -24.36
C ASN A 319 -4.83 -15.18 -23.32
N GLY A 320 -6.10 -15.03 -23.73
CA GLY A 320 -7.25 -15.16 -22.84
C GLY A 320 -7.28 -16.45 -22.02
N PRO A 321 -7.11 -17.64 -22.63
CA PRO A 321 -7.12 -18.89 -21.88
C PRO A 321 -5.94 -19.06 -20.93
N GLY A 322 -4.77 -18.47 -21.25
CA GLY A 322 -3.57 -18.52 -20.43
C GLY A 322 -3.72 -17.70 -19.15
N GLU A 323 -4.03 -16.42 -19.31
CA GLU A 323 -4.20 -15.49 -18.19
C GLU A 323 -5.40 -15.85 -17.30
N SER A 324 -6.48 -16.37 -17.91
CA SER A 324 -7.67 -16.79 -17.16
C SER A 324 -7.43 -18.03 -16.29
N ARG A 325 -6.36 -18.81 -16.49
CA ARG A 325 -5.99 -19.93 -15.62
C ARG A 325 -5.50 -19.48 -14.26
N GLU A 326 -4.84 -18.33 -14.23
CA GLU A 326 -4.29 -17.76 -12.99
C GLU A 326 -5.24 -16.79 -12.30
N ALA A 327 -6.43 -16.56 -12.88
CA ALA A 327 -7.47 -15.71 -12.34
C ALA A 327 -8.66 -16.53 -11.83
N ASP A 328 -9.38 -15.98 -10.86
CA ASP A 328 -10.62 -16.60 -10.36
C ASP A 328 -11.70 -16.56 -11.44
N LEU A 329 -11.81 -15.42 -12.12
CA LEU A 329 -12.67 -15.19 -13.28
C LEU A 329 -11.87 -14.56 -14.42
N GLY A 330 -12.32 -14.79 -15.64
CA GLY A 330 -11.72 -14.13 -16.79
C GLY A 330 -12.71 -13.96 -17.94
N VAL A 331 -12.35 -13.06 -18.83
CA VAL A 331 -13.04 -12.92 -20.12
C VAL A 331 -11.99 -12.77 -21.22
N SER A 332 -12.23 -13.46 -22.35
CA SER A 332 -11.56 -13.16 -23.62
C SER A 332 -12.58 -12.78 -24.67
N CYS A 333 -12.38 -11.63 -25.30
CA CYS A 333 -13.30 -11.10 -26.28
C CYS A 333 -12.79 -11.34 -27.72
N GLY A 334 -13.74 -11.60 -28.62
CA GLY A 334 -13.47 -11.76 -30.04
C GLY A 334 -14.76 -11.97 -30.83
N ASN A 335 -14.79 -11.45 -32.07
CA ASN A 335 -15.94 -11.58 -32.99
C ASN A 335 -17.28 -11.15 -32.38
N GLY A 336 -17.30 -10.05 -31.60
CA GLY A 336 -18.50 -9.52 -30.93
C GLY A 336 -19.02 -10.36 -29.77
N LYS A 337 -18.22 -11.32 -29.28
CA LYS A 337 -18.55 -12.21 -28.16
C LYS A 337 -17.47 -12.21 -27.11
N GLY A 338 -17.84 -12.46 -25.85
CA GLY A 338 -16.95 -12.72 -24.73
C GLY A 338 -17.09 -14.14 -24.23
N GLN A 339 -15.98 -14.85 -24.10
CA GLN A 339 -15.91 -16.14 -23.41
C GLN A 339 -15.56 -15.88 -21.96
N ILE A 340 -16.45 -16.28 -21.05
CA ILE A 340 -16.27 -16.16 -19.61
C ILE A 340 -15.56 -17.42 -19.08
N TYR A 341 -14.55 -17.22 -18.28
CA TYR A 341 -13.73 -18.29 -17.70
C TYR A 341 -13.88 -18.29 -16.17
N ARG A 342 -13.87 -19.47 -15.59
CA ARG A 342 -13.71 -19.71 -14.16
C ARG A 342 -12.53 -20.66 -13.98
N HIS A 343 -11.47 -20.20 -13.28
CA HIS A 343 -10.24 -20.98 -13.10
C HIS A 343 -9.71 -21.60 -14.41
N GLY A 344 -9.72 -20.82 -15.48
CA GLY A 344 -9.23 -21.25 -16.80
C GLY A 344 -10.17 -22.09 -17.64
N GLN A 345 -11.32 -22.48 -17.13
CA GLN A 345 -12.34 -23.22 -17.90
C GLN A 345 -13.40 -22.27 -18.45
N VAL A 346 -13.72 -22.40 -19.74
CA VAL A 346 -14.83 -21.66 -20.34
C VAL A 346 -16.16 -22.18 -19.78
N ILE A 347 -16.88 -21.29 -19.10
CA ILE A 347 -18.18 -21.65 -18.50
C ILE A 347 -19.35 -21.07 -19.29
N ARG A 348 -19.13 -19.96 -20.02
CA ARG A 348 -20.21 -19.28 -20.74
C ARG A 348 -19.64 -18.45 -21.89
N THR A 349 -20.40 -18.34 -22.99
CA THR A 349 -20.14 -17.39 -24.08
C THR A 349 -21.29 -16.44 -24.21
N VAL A 350 -21.04 -15.15 -24.18
CA VAL A 350 -22.05 -14.08 -24.22
C VAL A 350 -21.74 -13.05 -25.29
N PRO A 351 -22.73 -12.27 -25.75
CA PRO A 351 -22.46 -11.07 -26.57
C PRO A 351 -21.56 -10.09 -25.80
N GLU A 352 -20.70 -9.35 -26.51
CA GLU A 352 -19.78 -8.38 -25.90
C GLU A 352 -20.49 -7.40 -24.94
N SER A 353 -21.69 -6.94 -25.32
CA SER A 353 -22.50 -6.05 -24.50
C SER A 353 -22.98 -6.61 -23.16
N ARG A 354 -22.88 -7.94 -22.96
CA ARG A 354 -23.32 -8.64 -21.74
C ARG A 354 -22.13 -9.16 -20.90
N VAL A 355 -20.91 -8.84 -21.28
CA VAL A 355 -19.69 -9.35 -20.63
C VAL A 355 -19.61 -8.91 -19.16
N VAL A 356 -19.85 -7.64 -18.88
CA VAL A 356 -19.75 -7.10 -17.52
C VAL A 356 -20.79 -7.72 -16.60
N ASP A 357 -22.07 -7.79 -17.06
CA ASP A 357 -23.15 -8.43 -16.30
C ASP A 357 -22.82 -9.90 -16.01
N ALA A 358 -22.32 -10.61 -17.04
CA ALA A 358 -21.97 -12.02 -16.90
C ALA A 358 -20.83 -12.27 -15.92
N LEU A 359 -19.81 -11.38 -15.86
CA LEU A 359 -18.75 -11.47 -14.86
C LEU A 359 -19.29 -11.22 -13.45
N LEU A 360 -20.19 -10.25 -13.27
CA LEU A 360 -20.82 -9.98 -11.98
C LEU A 360 -21.67 -11.19 -11.50
N ASP A 361 -22.49 -11.76 -12.38
CA ASP A 361 -23.29 -12.95 -12.07
C ASP A 361 -22.41 -14.11 -11.59
N GLU A 362 -21.30 -14.36 -12.29
CA GLU A 362 -20.35 -15.42 -11.94
C GLU A 362 -19.59 -15.12 -10.64
N ALA A 363 -19.23 -13.86 -10.39
CA ALA A 363 -18.62 -13.46 -9.13
C ALA A 363 -19.55 -13.70 -7.95
N LEU A 364 -20.83 -13.35 -8.07
CA LEU A 364 -21.83 -13.61 -7.04
C LEU A 364 -22.05 -15.11 -6.83
N THR A 365 -22.01 -15.89 -7.91
CA THR A 365 -22.10 -17.36 -7.85
C THR A 365 -20.91 -17.98 -7.12
N LEU A 366 -19.68 -17.46 -7.34
CA LEU A 366 -18.48 -17.89 -6.63
C LEU A 366 -18.59 -17.68 -5.13
N ILE A 367 -19.12 -16.53 -4.71
CA ILE A 367 -19.26 -16.19 -3.28
C ILE A 367 -20.33 -17.03 -2.60
N SER A 368 -21.44 -17.30 -3.28
CA SER A 368 -22.55 -18.10 -2.73
C SER A 368 -22.24 -19.59 -2.65
N GLY A 369 -21.09 -20.05 -3.17
CA GLY A 369 -20.75 -21.47 -3.23
C GLY A 369 -21.64 -22.29 -4.15
N ALA A 370 -22.46 -21.64 -4.98
CA ALA A 370 -23.36 -22.30 -5.93
C ALA A 370 -22.56 -22.87 -7.12
N ALA A 371 -23.00 -24.05 -7.60
CA ALA A 371 -22.42 -24.62 -8.81
C ALA A 371 -22.72 -23.73 -10.03
N PRO A 372 -21.78 -23.63 -11.00
CA PRO A 372 -22.01 -22.84 -12.21
C PRO A 372 -23.26 -23.32 -12.94
N THR A 373 -24.09 -22.38 -13.36
CA THR A 373 -25.30 -22.70 -14.16
C THR A 373 -24.87 -23.13 -15.57
N PRO A 374 -25.05 -24.37 -15.99
CA PRO A 374 -24.69 -24.79 -17.32
C PRO A 374 -25.62 -24.14 -18.34
N THR A 375 -25.09 -23.30 -19.20
CA THR A 375 -25.82 -22.78 -20.35
C THR A 375 -25.30 -23.40 -21.62
N SER A 376 -26.22 -24.06 -22.32
CA SER A 376 -26.30 -24.44 -23.74
C SER A 376 -24.95 -24.50 -24.49
N THR A 377 -24.57 -25.71 -24.76
CA THR A 377 -23.51 -26.14 -25.68
C THR A 377 -23.68 -25.55 -27.08
N ALA A 378 -22.85 -24.60 -27.47
CA ALA A 378 -22.55 -24.38 -28.87
C ALA A 378 -21.43 -25.34 -29.23
N GLU A 379 -21.64 -26.18 -30.25
CA GLU A 379 -20.70 -27.16 -30.76
C GLU A 379 -19.30 -26.56 -31.04
N PRO A 380 -18.22 -27.30 -30.76
CA PRO A 380 -16.87 -26.86 -31.09
C PRO A 380 -16.67 -26.92 -32.60
N THR A 381 -16.66 -25.78 -33.28
CA THR A 381 -16.17 -25.69 -34.65
C THR A 381 -14.63 -25.82 -34.64
N THR A 382 -14.17 -27.05 -34.76
CA THR A 382 -12.77 -27.35 -35.12
C THR A 382 -12.56 -26.96 -36.59
N LYS A 383 -12.00 -25.78 -36.82
CA LYS A 383 -11.31 -25.51 -38.10
C LYS A 383 -9.87 -25.92 -37.96
N PRO A 384 -9.33 -26.67 -38.95
CA PRO A 384 -7.93 -27.09 -38.94
C PRO A 384 -7.01 -25.88 -39.07
N HIS A 385 -5.91 -25.94 -38.35
CA HIS A 385 -4.79 -25.00 -38.43
C HIS A 385 -4.29 -24.90 -39.88
N PRO A 386 -4.01 -23.72 -40.44
CA PRO A 386 -3.30 -23.61 -41.69
C PRO A 386 -1.86 -24.10 -41.50
N GLU A 387 -1.45 -25.07 -42.36
CA GLU A 387 -0.08 -25.59 -42.42
C GLU A 387 0.91 -24.46 -42.63
N ALA A 388 2.02 -24.53 -41.90
CA ALA A 388 3.13 -23.61 -42.05
C ALA A 388 3.80 -23.80 -43.46
N PRO A 389 4.19 -22.71 -44.14
CA PRO A 389 4.82 -22.80 -45.45
C PRO A 389 6.21 -23.50 -45.34
N PRO A 390 6.63 -24.27 -46.37
CA PRO A 390 7.86 -25.05 -46.35
C PRO A 390 9.10 -24.13 -46.26
N ARG A 391 10.01 -24.49 -45.39
CA ARG A 391 11.30 -23.82 -45.25
C ARG A 391 12.14 -23.95 -46.50
N HIS A 392 12.40 -22.86 -47.21
CA HIS A 392 13.38 -22.82 -48.28
C HIS A 392 14.78 -23.18 -47.72
N ARG A 393 15.30 -24.35 -48.14
CA ARG A 393 16.71 -24.69 -47.99
C ARG A 393 17.52 -23.73 -48.88
N ARG A 394 18.32 -22.88 -48.31
CA ARG A 394 19.42 -22.22 -49.01
C ARG A 394 20.53 -23.27 -49.16
N GLY A 395 20.75 -23.74 -50.40
CA GLY A 395 21.97 -24.42 -50.78
C GLY A 395 23.11 -23.42 -50.96
N ARG A 396 24.26 -23.86 -50.53
CA ARG A 396 25.64 -23.42 -50.76
C ARG A 396 25.91 -21.97 -51.14
#